data_ddee2b599a37c585198fcbc386c3e21a
#
_entry.id   ddee2b599a37c585198fcbc386c3e21a
#
_cell.length_a   1.000
_cell.length_b   1.000
_cell.length_c   1.000
_cell.angle_alpha   90.00
_cell.angle_beta   90.00
_cell.angle_gamma   90.00
#
_symmetry.space_group_name_H-M   'P 1'
#
loop_
_entity.id
_entity.type
_entity.pdbx_description
1 polymer ?
#
loop_
_entity_poly.entity_id
_entity_poly.type
_entity_poly.pdbx_seq_one_letter_code
_entity_poly.pdbx_strand_id
1 'polypeptide(L)'
;MTDNTYQPAKVWTWDKSAGGAFANINRPVSGPTHEKMLPVGKHPLQLYSLGTPNGQKVTIMLEELLALGVTGAEYDAWLIRIGDGDQFSSGFVEVNPNSKIPALRDHTHNPPIRVFESGSILLYLAEKFGYFLPQDLAKRTETLNWLFWLQGAAPFLGGGFGHFYHYAPVKIEYAINRFTMEAKRLLDVLDKQLAQHKFIAGDEYTIADMAIWPWFGNVVLGGVYDAAEFLDAESYKHVQRWAKEVGERPAVKRGRIVNRTNGPLNEQLHERHDASDFETNTEDKRQG
;
A
#
# COMPACT_ATOMS: atom_id res chain seq x y z
N MET A 1 -7.84 -17.40 36.69
CA MET A 1 -7.94 -17.39 35.22
C MET A 1 -9.37 -17.70 34.88
N THR A 2 -10.14 -16.70 34.50
CA THR A 2 -11.52 -16.91 34.04
C THR A 2 -11.37 -17.54 32.65
N ASP A 3 -11.76 -18.78 32.57
CA ASP A 3 -11.81 -19.58 31.33
C ASP A 3 -12.94 -19.03 30.46
N ASN A 4 -12.67 -17.90 29.81
CA ASN A 4 -13.61 -17.27 28.89
C ASN A 4 -13.36 -17.87 27.49
N THR A 5 -13.61 -19.18 27.39
CA THR A 5 -13.55 -19.91 26.13
C THR A 5 -14.67 -19.41 25.23
N TYR A 6 -14.33 -18.48 24.32
CA TYR A 6 -15.24 -18.09 23.23
C TYR A 6 -15.71 -19.34 22.48
N GLN A 7 -17.01 -19.54 22.43
CA GLN A 7 -17.63 -20.58 21.64
C GLN A 7 -18.15 -19.96 20.34
N PRO A 8 -17.54 -20.28 19.18
CA PRO A 8 -18.00 -19.75 17.91
C PRO A 8 -19.44 -20.21 17.62
N ALA A 9 -20.28 -19.30 17.13
CA ALA A 9 -21.62 -19.62 16.68
C ALA A 9 -21.57 -20.64 15.54
N LYS A 10 -22.61 -21.50 15.44
CA LYS A 10 -22.72 -22.48 14.33
C LYS A 10 -22.77 -21.79 12.96
N VAL A 11 -23.42 -20.63 12.90
CA VAL A 11 -23.44 -19.76 11.71
C VAL A 11 -23.11 -18.35 12.20
N TRP A 12 -22.09 -17.74 11.63
CA TRP A 12 -21.69 -16.39 11.96
C TRP A 12 -22.70 -15.37 11.41
N THR A 13 -23.03 -14.38 12.21
CA THR A 13 -23.86 -13.23 11.82
C THR A 13 -23.08 -11.95 11.99
N TRP A 14 -23.26 -11.01 11.07
CA TRP A 14 -22.57 -9.73 11.12
C TRP A 14 -23.12 -8.82 12.21
N ASP A 15 -22.26 -8.48 13.16
CA ASP A 15 -22.47 -7.38 14.09
C ASP A 15 -21.69 -6.15 13.59
N LYS A 16 -22.41 -5.08 13.23
CA LYS A 16 -21.81 -3.83 12.74
C LYS A 16 -20.94 -3.13 13.76
N SER A 17 -21.09 -3.40 15.05
CA SER A 17 -20.28 -2.86 16.13
C SER A 17 -18.98 -3.64 16.35
N ALA A 18 -18.90 -4.88 15.86
CA ALA A 18 -17.70 -5.69 15.99
C ALA A 18 -16.63 -5.22 15.00
N GLY A 19 -15.41 -4.97 15.47
CA GLY A 19 -14.29 -4.54 14.64
C GLY A 19 -13.60 -3.24 15.09
N GLY A 20 -14.05 -2.65 16.20
CA GLY A 20 -13.45 -1.45 16.79
C GLY A 20 -13.43 -0.27 15.80
N ALA A 21 -12.33 0.48 15.76
CA ALA A 21 -12.17 1.64 14.87
C ALA A 21 -12.30 1.31 13.37
N PHE A 22 -12.18 0.03 12.99
CA PHE A 22 -12.26 -0.43 11.61
C PHE A 22 -13.56 -1.17 11.26
N ALA A 23 -14.57 -1.12 12.12
CA ALA A 23 -15.85 -1.80 11.91
C ALA A 23 -16.50 -1.43 10.55
N ASN A 24 -16.34 -0.17 10.13
CA ASN A 24 -17.01 0.39 8.94
C ASN A 24 -16.18 0.37 7.66
N ILE A 25 -14.89 -0.03 7.71
CA ILE A 25 -14.04 -0.08 6.51
C ILE A 25 -14.18 -1.38 5.73
N ASN A 26 -14.96 -2.33 6.26
CA ASN A 26 -15.22 -3.62 5.62
C ASN A 26 -16.65 -4.10 5.91
N ARG A 27 -17.14 -5.05 5.12
CA ARG A 27 -18.46 -5.65 5.27
C ARG A 27 -18.50 -7.04 4.62
N PRO A 28 -19.40 -7.95 5.07
CA PRO A 28 -19.44 -9.32 4.56
C PRO A 28 -20.12 -9.48 3.20
N VAL A 29 -20.59 -8.40 2.60
CA VAL A 29 -21.25 -8.40 1.28
C VAL A 29 -20.57 -7.40 0.36
N SER A 30 -20.39 -7.75 -0.91
CA SER A 30 -19.83 -6.88 -1.95
C SER A 30 -20.91 -5.97 -2.58
N GLY A 31 -20.47 -5.09 -3.49
CA GLY A 31 -21.32 -4.18 -4.23
C GLY A 31 -21.46 -2.79 -3.58
N PRO A 32 -22.08 -1.82 -4.25
CA PRO A 32 -22.18 -0.45 -3.76
C PRO A 32 -23.17 -0.30 -2.60
N THR A 33 -22.97 0.70 -1.75
CA THR A 33 -23.92 1.12 -0.71
C THR A 33 -24.65 2.39 -1.08
N HIS A 34 -24.08 3.19 -1.97
CA HIS A 34 -24.61 4.49 -2.36
C HIS A 34 -24.12 4.90 -3.76
N GLU A 35 -24.89 5.76 -4.39
CA GLU A 35 -24.53 6.33 -5.67
C GLU A 35 -23.58 7.53 -5.48
N LYS A 36 -22.40 7.43 -6.09
CA LYS A 36 -21.42 8.50 -6.17
C LYS A 36 -20.46 8.20 -7.31
N MET A 37 -20.40 9.09 -8.29
CA MET A 37 -19.45 8.99 -9.40
C MET A 37 -18.03 9.37 -8.91
N LEU A 38 -17.03 8.73 -9.50
CA LEU A 38 -15.63 9.14 -9.26
C LEU A 38 -15.29 10.38 -10.10
N PRO A 39 -14.50 11.31 -9.55
CA PRO A 39 -13.99 12.43 -10.31
C PRO A 39 -13.02 11.95 -11.40
N VAL A 40 -12.90 12.73 -12.47
CA VAL A 40 -11.94 12.54 -13.56
C VAL A 40 -11.24 13.87 -13.79
N GLY A 41 -9.93 13.88 -13.73
CA GLY A 41 -9.10 15.07 -13.93
C GLY A 41 -8.59 15.21 -15.36
N LYS A 42 -7.48 15.94 -15.50
CA LYS A 42 -6.91 16.30 -16.81
C LYS A 42 -6.01 15.20 -17.42
N HIS A 43 -5.46 14.31 -16.59
CA HIS A 43 -4.53 13.30 -17.04
C HIS A 43 -5.25 11.99 -17.41
N PRO A 44 -4.69 11.17 -18.31
CA PRO A 44 -5.33 9.90 -18.67
C PRO A 44 -5.25 8.85 -17.55
N LEU A 45 -4.26 8.93 -16.65
CA LEU A 45 -4.16 8.03 -15.52
C LEU A 45 -4.89 8.62 -14.31
N GLN A 46 -5.96 7.96 -13.89
CA GLN A 46 -6.79 8.38 -12.76
C GLN A 46 -6.61 7.38 -11.62
N LEU A 47 -5.89 7.78 -10.58
CA LEU A 47 -5.64 6.98 -9.39
C LEU A 47 -6.63 7.35 -8.29
N TYR A 48 -7.31 6.38 -7.73
CA TYR A 48 -8.22 6.50 -6.58
C TYR A 48 -7.61 5.77 -5.39
N SER A 49 -7.11 6.51 -4.40
CA SER A 49 -6.21 5.93 -3.40
C SER A 49 -6.31 6.62 -2.02
N LEU A 50 -5.55 6.08 -1.08
CA LEU A 50 -5.26 6.63 0.24
C LEU A 50 -3.80 6.31 0.57
N GLY A 51 -3.10 7.18 1.30
CA GLY A 51 -1.68 7.07 1.66
C GLY A 51 -1.32 5.91 2.60
N THR A 52 -1.99 4.76 2.44
CA THR A 52 -1.64 3.49 3.10
C THR A 52 -0.44 2.85 2.42
N PRO A 53 0.19 1.83 3.03
CA PRO A 53 1.27 1.10 2.36
C PRO A 53 0.90 0.59 0.97
N ASN A 54 -0.35 0.18 0.73
CA ASN A 54 -0.77 -0.26 -0.61
C ASN A 54 -0.92 0.91 -1.61
N GLY A 55 -1.43 2.06 -1.15
CA GLY A 55 -1.50 3.27 -1.98
C GLY A 55 -0.13 3.79 -2.36
N GLN A 56 0.80 3.83 -1.39
CA GLN A 56 2.18 4.27 -1.61
C GLN A 56 2.91 3.48 -2.71
N LYS A 57 2.63 2.20 -2.90
CA LYS A 57 3.22 1.41 -3.99
C LYS A 57 3.02 2.10 -5.35
N VAL A 58 1.78 2.50 -5.61
CA VAL A 58 1.38 3.05 -6.91
C VAL A 58 1.89 4.48 -7.08
N THR A 59 1.76 5.31 -6.05
CA THR A 59 2.26 6.69 -6.10
C THR A 59 3.78 6.76 -6.22
N ILE A 60 4.52 5.86 -5.55
CA ILE A 60 5.97 5.71 -5.72
C ILE A 60 6.30 5.33 -7.18
N MET A 61 5.63 4.33 -7.74
CA MET A 61 5.86 3.91 -9.14
C MET A 61 5.64 5.07 -10.12
N LEU A 62 4.55 5.82 -9.97
CA LEU A 62 4.23 6.94 -10.84
C LEU A 62 5.26 8.07 -10.71
N GLU A 63 5.68 8.41 -9.48
CA GLU A 63 6.72 9.41 -9.25
C GLU A 63 8.10 8.96 -9.74
N GLU A 64 8.43 7.67 -9.70
CA GLU A 64 9.65 7.12 -10.30
C GLU A 64 9.63 7.22 -11.83
N LEU A 65 8.50 6.94 -12.47
CA LEU A 65 8.34 7.12 -13.92
C LEU A 65 8.49 8.59 -14.31
N LEU A 66 7.89 9.51 -13.57
CA LEU A 66 8.02 10.95 -13.80
C LEU A 66 9.44 11.45 -13.58
N ALA A 67 10.15 10.92 -12.57
CA ALA A 67 11.57 11.24 -12.34
C ALA A 67 12.50 10.81 -13.49
N LEU A 68 12.10 9.78 -14.23
CA LEU A 68 12.78 9.34 -15.46
C LEU A 68 12.36 10.14 -16.71
N GLY A 69 11.42 11.08 -16.58
CA GLY A 69 10.90 11.86 -17.72
C GLY A 69 9.99 11.04 -18.65
N VAL A 70 9.34 10.00 -18.14
CA VAL A 70 8.49 9.13 -18.96
C VAL A 70 7.24 9.88 -19.40
N THR A 71 7.12 10.09 -20.71
CA THR A 71 5.97 10.75 -21.32
C THR A 71 4.69 9.93 -21.11
N GLY A 72 3.61 10.58 -20.67
CA GLY A 72 2.30 9.96 -20.43
C GLY A 72 2.14 9.31 -19.06
N ALA A 73 3.15 9.41 -18.16
CA ALA A 73 3.06 8.92 -16.79
C ALA A 73 2.41 9.92 -15.83
N GLU A 74 2.06 11.14 -16.29
CA GLU A 74 1.31 12.09 -15.48
C GLU A 74 -0.06 11.54 -15.08
N TYR A 75 -0.48 11.86 -13.85
CA TYR A 75 -1.66 11.27 -13.24
C TYR A 75 -2.41 12.25 -12.34
N ASP A 76 -3.69 11.99 -12.17
CA ASP A 76 -4.50 12.58 -11.11
C ASP A 76 -4.65 11.54 -9.99
N ALA A 77 -4.37 11.94 -8.75
CA ALA A 77 -4.56 11.10 -7.56
C ALA A 77 -5.67 11.68 -6.69
N TRP A 78 -6.79 10.97 -6.62
CA TRP A 78 -7.98 11.33 -5.87
C TRP A 78 -8.00 10.62 -4.51
N LEU A 79 -8.30 11.38 -3.46
CA LEU A 79 -8.38 10.84 -2.11
C LEU A 79 -9.68 10.04 -1.92
N ILE A 80 -9.56 8.79 -1.51
CA ILE A 80 -10.67 7.93 -1.11
C ILE A 80 -10.67 7.78 0.41
N ARG A 81 -11.66 8.39 1.06
CA ARG A 81 -11.82 8.36 2.51
C ARG A 81 -12.51 7.07 2.95
N ILE A 82 -11.70 6.03 3.23
CA ILE A 82 -12.24 4.71 3.59
C ILE A 82 -13.02 4.72 4.91
N GLY A 83 -12.72 5.65 5.82
CA GLY A 83 -13.48 5.84 7.05
C GLY A 83 -14.91 6.35 6.81
N ASP A 84 -15.11 7.09 5.71
CA ASP A 84 -16.41 7.65 5.30
C ASP A 84 -17.17 6.71 4.35
N GLY A 85 -16.56 5.58 3.97
CA GLY A 85 -17.18 4.58 3.12
C GLY A 85 -17.09 4.86 1.61
N ASP A 86 -16.24 5.79 1.17
CA ASP A 86 -16.07 6.17 -0.24
C ASP A 86 -15.75 4.96 -1.15
N GLN A 87 -15.03 3.95 -0.63
CA GLN A 87 -14.71 2.71 -1.34
C GLN A 87 -15.94 1.85 -1.68
N PHE A 88 -17.10 2.16 -1.08
CA PHE A 88 -18.37 1.49 -1.34
C PHE A 88 -19.31 2.30 -2.24
N SER A 89 -18.85 3.40 -2.82
CA SER A 89 -19.60 4.14 -3.84
C SER A 89 -19.74 3.34 -5.14
N SER A 90 -20.83 3.57 -5.88
CA SER A 90 -21.05 2.88 -7.16
C SER A 90 -19.90 3.09 -8.15
N GLY A 91 -19.38 4.30 -8.27
CA GLY A 91 -18.26 4.60 -9.16
C GLY A 91 -16.96 3.91 -8.74
N PHE A 92 -16.67 3.80 -7.43
CA PHE A 92 -15.46 3.08 -6.98
C PHE A 92 -15.60 1.57 -7.18
N VAL A 93 -16.77 0.99 -6.88
CA VAL A 93 -17.04 -0.45 -7.06
C VAL A 93 -16.96 -0.84 -8.55
N GLU A 94 -17.33 0.05 -9.48
CA GLU A 94 -17.16 -0.17 -10.92
C GLU A 94 -15.67 -0.33 -11.28
N VAL A 95 -14.77 0.43 -10.67
CA VAL A 95 -13.32 0.31 -10.90
C VAL A 95 -12.75 -0.88 -10.15
N ASN A 96 -13.13 -1.05 -8.87
CA ASN A 96 -12.66 -2.16 -8.04
C ASN A 96 -13.83 -2.85 -7.31
N PRO A 97 -14.29 -4.01 -7.79
CA PRO A 97 -15.40 -4.74 -7.18
C PRO A 97 -15.05 -5.27 -5.76
N ASN A 98 -13.75 -5.32 -5.40
CA ASN A 98 -13.30 -5.68 -4.05
C ASN A 98 -13.42 -4.52 -3.04
N SER A 99 -13.76 -3.30 -3.49
CA SER A 99 -13.91 -2.12 -2.64
C SER A 99 -12.68 -1.83 -1.77
N LYS A 100 -11.49 -1.96 -2.34
CA LYS A 100 -10.19 -1.69 -1.70
C LYS A 100 -9.37 -0.71 -2.52
N ILE A 101 -8.72 0.23 -1.84
CA ILE A 101 -7.72 1.11 -2.44
C ILE A 101 -6.36 0.38 -2.53
N PRO A 102 -5.51 0.76 -3.48
CA PRO A 102 -5.70 1.67 -4.60
C PRO A 102 -6.47 1.02 -5.76
N ALA A 103 -7.04 1.86 -6.62
CA ALA A 103 -7.62 1.48 -7.90
C ALA A 103 -7.21 2.50 -8.97
N LEU A 104 -6.98 2.06 -10.20
CA LEU A 104 -6.54 2.90 -11.31
C LEU A 104 -7.51 2.76 -12.49
N ARG A 105 -7.79 3.88 -13.16
CA ARG A 105 -8.47 3.89 -14.46
C ARG A 105 -7.57 4.58 -15.49
N ASP A 106 -7.28 3.89 -16.58
CA ASP A 106 -6.47 4.41 -17.68
C ASP A 106 -7.35 4.81 -18.85
N HIS A 107 -7.47 6.11 -19.09
CA HIS A 107 -8.27 6.72 -20.16
C HIS A 107 -7.51 6.84 -21.49
N THR A 108 -6.32 6.28 -21.65
CA THR A 108 -5.66 6.19 -22.98
C THR A 108 -6.36 5.19 -23.91
N HIS A 109 -7.32 4.44 -23.40
CA HIS A 109 -8.13 3.47 -24.13
C HIS A 109 -9.62 3.83 -24.10
N ASN A 110 -10.37 3.36 -25.08
CA ASN A 110 -11.82 3.51 -25.11
C ASN A 110 -12.50 2.13 -25.37
N PRO A 111 -13.21 1.56 -24.39
CA PRO A 111 -13.45 2.08 -23.04
C PRO A 111 -12.16 2.12 -22.19
N PRO A 112 -12.13 2.97 -21.14
CA PRO A 112 -10.98 3.03 -20.22
C PRO A 112 -10.68 1.68 -19.57
N ILE A 113 -9.39 1.37 -19.44
CA ILE A 113 -8.95 0.16 -18.73
C ILE A 113 -9.02 0.42 -17.23
N ARG A 114 -9.72 -0.44 -16.49
CA ARG A 114 -9.66 -0.47 -15.04
C ARG A 114 -8.60 -1.44 -14.56
N VAL A 115 -7.82 -1.03 -13.56
CA VAL A 115 -6.80 -1.88 -12.93
C VAL A 115 -6.98 -1.79 -11.41
N PHE A 116 -7.11 -2.91 -10.76
CA PHE A 116 -7.18 -3.01 -9.31
C PHE A 116 -6.23 -4.09 -8.81
N GLU A 117 -6.01 -4.17 -7.49
CA GLU A 117 -4.90 -4.80 -6.80
C GLU A 117 -3.58 -4.04 -7.00
N SER A 118 -2.96 -3.61 -5.90
CA SER A 118 -1.75 -2.77 -5.97
C SER A 118 -0.60 -3.41 -6.73
N GLY A 119 -0.43 -4.73 -6.61
CA GLY A 119 0.57 -5.48 -7.39
C GLY A 119 0.26 -5.53 -8.88
N SER A 120 -1.02 -5.68 -9.24
CA SER A 120 -1.47 -5.65 -10.63
C SER A 120 -1.28 -4.26 -11.26
N ILE A 121 -1.52 -3.19 -10.49
CA ILE A 121 -1.29 -1.81 -10.96
C ILE A 121 0.20 -1.58 -11.22
N LEU A 122 1.10 -2.04 -10.32
CA LEU A 122 2.54 -1.96 -10.55
C LEU A 122 2.97 -2.69 -11.83
N LEU A 123 2.50 -3.92 -12.01
CA LEU A 123 2.80 -4.71 -13.20
C LEU A 123 2.28 -4.03 -14.48
N TYR A 124 1.03 -3.57 -14.45
CA TYR A 124 0.42 -2.86 -15.57
C TYR A 124 1.22 -1.62 -15.99
N LEU A 125 1.61 -0.78 -15.04
CA LEU A 125 2.39 0.42 -15.31
C LEU A 125 3.81 0.08 -15.81
N ALA A 126 4.43 -0.95 -15.24
CA ALA A 126 5.75 -1.40 -15.69
C ALA A 126 5.73 -1.91 -17.14
N GLU A 127 4.71 -2.67 -17.52
CA GLU A 127 4.52 -3.16 -18.88
C GLU A 127 4.13 -2.04 -19.86
N LYS A 128 3.24 -1.15 -19.44
CA LYS A 128 2.78 -0.01 -20.26
C LYS A 128 3.94 0.92 -20.65
N PHE A 129 4.83 1.20 -19.71
CA PHE A 129 5.92 2.16 -19.89
C PHE A 129 7.29 1.53 -20.17
N GLY A 130 7.46 0.23 -19.94
CA GLY A 130 8.71 -0.50 -20.19
C GLY A 130 9.81 -0.26 -19.14
N TYR A 131 9.45 0.11 -17.90
CA TYR A 131 10.40 0.40 -16.82
C TYR A 131 10.17 -0.48 -15.59
N PHE A 132 11.23 -0.69 -14.81
CA PHE A 132 11.22 -1.38 -13.50
C PHE A 132 10.77 -2.85 -13.53
N LEU A 133 10.68 -3.45 -14.72
CA LEU A 133 10.43 -4.87 -14.92
C LEU A 133 11.38 -5.38 -16.00
N PRO A 134 12.38 -6.22 -15.66
CA PRO A 134 13.32 -6.75 -16.64
C PRO A 134 12.65 -7.52 -17.77
N GLN A 135 13.23 -7.44 -18.97
CA GLN A 135 12.75 -8.20 -20.14
C GLN A 135 13.33 -9.62 -20.20
N ASP A 136 14.51 -9.83 -19.60
CA ASP A 136 15.09 -11.17 -19.47
C ASP A 136 14.16 -12.07 -18.66
N LEU A 137 13.87 -13.26 -19.17
CA LEU A 137 12.88 -14.17 -18.58
C LEU A 137 13.21 -14.55 -17.13
N ALA A 138 14.48 -14.82 -16.82
CA ALA A 138 14.86 -15.23 -15.47
C ALA A 138 14.73 -14.07 -14.47
N LYS A 139 15.26 -12.88 -14.82
CA LYS A 139 15.15 -11.69 -13.98
C LYS A 139 13.69 -11.21 -13.82
N ARG A 140 12.91 -11.30 -14.90
CA ARG A 140 11.48 -10.99 -14.86
C ARG A 140 10.73 -11.94 -13.93
N THR A 141 11.02 -13.24 -14.04
CA THR A 141 10.40 -14.26 -13.19
C THR A 141 10.74 -14.00 -11.72
N GLU A 142 12.00 -13.71 -11.41
CA GLU A 142 12.42 -13.40 -10.05
C GLU A 142 11.71 -12.15 -9.51
N THR A 143 11.61 -11.09 -10.31
CA THR A 143 10.84 -9.89 -9.93
C THR A 143 9.37 -10.22 -9.62
N LEU A 144 8.73 -11.04 -10.43
CA LEU A 144 7.35 -11.46 -10.24
C LEU A 144 7.18 -12.39 -9.02
N ASN A 145 8.15 -13.28 -8.75
CA ASN A 145 8.15 -14.11 -7.54
C ASN A 145 8.02 -13.23 -6.28
N TRP A 146 8.83 -12.18 -6.19
CA TRP A 146 8.81 -11.25 -5.05
C TRP A 146 7.58 -10.34 -5.03
N LEU A 147 7.10 -9.91 -6.20
CA LEU A 147 5.85 -9.16 -6.30
C LEU A 147 4.66 -9.98 -5.75
N PHE A 148 4.54 -11.25 -6.15
CA PHE A 148 3.48 -12.14 -5.68
C PHE A 148 3.70 -12.62 -4.25
N TRP A 149 4.96 -12.83 -3.83
CA TRP A 149 5.28 -13.11 -2.43
C TRP A 149 4.69 -12.05 -1.49
N LEU A 150 4.83 -10.77 -1.86
CA LEU A 150 4.27 -9.70 -1.04
C LEU A 150 2.74 -9.76 -0.94
N GLN A 151 2.03 -10.11 -2.01
CA GLN A 151 0.57 -10.19 -1.95
C GLN A 151 0.11 -11.23 -0.91
N GLY A 152 0.87 -12.30 -0.73
CA GLY A 152 0.64 -13.29 0.34
C GLY A 152 1.16 -12.86 1.72
N ALA A 153 2.22 -12.05 1.78
CA ALA A 153 2.87 -11.64 3.04
C ALA A 153 2.20 -10.41 3.69
N ALA A 154 1.78 -9.43 2.90
CA ALA A 154 1.20 -8.18 3.41
C ALA A 154 -0.03 -8.38 4.31
N PRO A 155 -0.97 -9.32 4.04
CA PRO A 155 -2.08 -9.58 4.94
C PRO A 155 -1.67 -10.06 6.33
N PHE A 156 -0.59 -10.84 6.45
CA PHE A 156 -0.08 -11.27 7.75
C PHE A 156 0.55 -10.11 8.53
N LEU A 157 1.28 -9.23 7.83
CA LEU A 157 1.89 -8.06 8.46
C LEU A 157 0.83 -7.01 8.81
N GLY A 158 -0.07 -6.65 7.89
CA GLY A 158 -1.06 -5.59 8.08
C GLY A 158 -2.31 -6.06 8.82
N GLY A 159 -3.00 -7.05 8.27
CA GLY A 159 -4.26 -7.57 8.80
C GLY A 159 -4.09 -8.49 10.02
N GLY A 160 -2.94 -9.14 10.12
CA GLY A 160 -2.58 -9.98 11.27
C GLY A 160 -1.82 -9.19 12.34
N PHE A 161 -0.50 -9.05 12.17
CA PHE A 161 0.37 -8.43 13.16
C PHE A 161 -0.06 -6.99 13.50
N GLY A 162 -0.12 -6.10 12.51
CA GLY A 162 -0.45 -4.69 12.72
C GLY A 162 -1.83 -4.50 13.35
N HIS A 163 -2.81 -5.31 12.95
CA HIS A 163 -4.13 -5.25 13.55
C HIS A 163 -4.10 -5.61 15.05
N PHE A 164 -3.59 -6.78 15.41
CA PHE A 164 -3.65 -7.25 16.80
C PHE A 164 -2.64 -6.56 17.70
N TYR A 165 -1.46 -6.20 17.19
CA TYR A 165 -0.44 -5.48 17.97
C TYR A 165 -0.82 -4.02 18.19
N HIS A 166 -1.27 -3.31 17.14
CA HIS A 166 -1.43 -1.85 17.19
C HIS A 166 -2.89 -1.42 17.32
N TYR A 167 -3.77 -1.89 16.43
CA TYR A 167 -5.13 -1.35 16.27
C TYR A 167 -6.19 -1.99 17.14
N ALA A 168 -6.09 -3.27 17.45
CA ALA A 168 -7.14 -3.97 18.21
C ALA A 168 -7.36 -3.32 19.58
N PRO A 169 -8.62 -3.06 19.96
CA PRO A 169 -8.95 -2.44 21.23
C PRO A 169 -8.64 -3.36 22.43
N VAL A 170 -8.53 -4.66 22.19
CA VAL A 170 -8.18 -5.67 23.19
C VAL A 170 -6.89 -6.37 22.75
N LYS A 171 -5.90 -6.44 23.65
CA LYS A 171 -4.66 -7.17 23.40
C LYS A 171 -4.85 -8.65 23.67
N ILE A 172 -4.76 -9.47 22.63
CA ILE A 172 -4.90 -10.92 22.69
C ILE A 172 -3.52 -11.53 22.49
N GLU A 173 -2.89 -11.96 23.57
CA GLU A 173 -1.52 -12.48 23.58
C GLU A 173 -1.30 -13.56 22.52
N TYR A 174 -2.18 -14.54 22.43
CA TYR A 174 -2.08 -15.61 21.44
C TYR A 174 -2.05 -15.07 19.99
N ALA A 175 -2.93 -14.13 19.66
CA ALA A 175 -2.98 -13.54 18.31
C ALA A 175 -1.71 -12.71 18.02
N ILE A 176 -1.28 -11.88 18.97
CA ILE A 176 -0.07 -11.07 18.84
C ILE A 176 1.14 -11.98 18.61
N ASN A 177 1.33 -13.00 19.46
CA ASN A 177 2.48 -13.92 19.35
C ASN A 177 2.45 -14.71 18.03
N ARG A 178 1.27 -15.20 17.61
CA ARG A 178 1.12 -15.95 16.36
C ARG A 178 1.52 -15.12 15.13
N PHE A 179 1.08 -13.87 15.06
CA PHE A 179 1.38 -12.99 13.93
C PHE A 179 2.76 -12.35 14.04
N THR A 180 3.30 -12.12 15.23
CA THR A 180 4.69 -11.68 15.45
C THR A 180 5.68 -12.71 14.91
N MET A 181 5.46 -14.00 15.20
CA MET A 181 6.31 -15.06 14.68
C MET A 181 6.34 -15.05 13.14
N GLU A 182 5.19 -14.85 12.50
CA GLU A 182 5.13 -14.77 11.04
C GLU A 182 5.79 -13.49 10.51
N ALA A 183 5.55 -12.33 11.12
CA ALA A 183 6.20 -11.08 10.73
C ALA A 183 7.74 -11.19 10.81
N LYS A 184 8.27 -11.78 11.88
CA LYS A 184 9.72 -12.01 12.03
C LYS A 184 10.27 -13.02 11.01
N ARG A 185 9.52 -14.08 10.71
CA ARG A 185 9.90 -15.04 9.65
C ARG A 185 9.99 -14.36 8.28
N LEU A 186 9.04 -13.48 7.95
CA LEU A 186 9.05 -12.72 6.71
C LEU A 186 10.21 -11.73 6.64
N LEU A 187 10.53 -11.05 7.75
CA LEU A 187 11.71 -10.17 7.85
C LEU A 187 13.02 -10.96 7.68
N ASP A 188 13.14 -12.15 8.27
CA ASP A 188 14.31 -13.02 8.11
C ASP A 188 14.50 -13.49 6.66
N VAL A 189 13.41 -13.80 5.96
CA VAL A 189 13.46 -14.12 4.51
C VAL A 189 14.01 -12.95 3.71
N LEU A 190 13.52 -11.73 3.96
CA LEU A 190 14.01 -10.53 3.29
C LEU A 190 15.46 -10.21 3.64
N ASP A 191 15.86 -10.36 4.91
CA ASP A 191 17.22 -10.06 5.35
C ASP A 191 18.24 -10.98 4.69
N LYS A 192 17.93 -12.28 4.60
CA LYS A 192 18.77 -13.27 3.89
C LYS A 192 18.87 -13.00 2.39
N GLN A 193 17.77 -12.60 1.75
CA GLN A 193 17.76 -12.20 0.34
C GLN A 193 18.65 -10.97 0.12
N LEU A 194 18.45 -9.93 0.92
CA LEU A 194 19.19 -8.68 0.82
C LEU A 194 20.65 -8.76 1.30
N ALA A 195 21.03 -9.84 2.00
CA ALA A 195 22.42 -10.14 2.29
C ALA A 195 23.22 -10.49 1.02
N GLN A 196 22.56 -11.01 -0.02
CA GLN A 196 23.18 -11.46 -1.26
C GLN A 196 22.93 -10.51 -2.44
N HIS A 197 21.94 -9.61 -2.31
CA HIS A 197 21.52 -8.72 -3.38
C HIS A 197 21.36 -7.28 -2.90
N LYS A 198 21.58 -6.35 -3.82
CA LYS A 198 21.40 -4.92 -3.54
C LYS A 198 19.92 -4.59 -3.32
N PHE A 199 19.06 -5.09 -4.20
CA PHE A 199 17.61 -4.93 -4.17
C PHE A 199 16.92 -6.31 -4.08
N ILE A 200 15.60 -6.30 -3.91
CA ILE A 200 14.83 -7.52 -3.63
C ILE A 200 14.98 -8.59 -4.72
N ALA A 201 14.91 -8.21 -5.99
CA ALA A 201 14.97 -9.15 -7.11
C ALA A 201 16.36 -9.27 -7.75
N GLY A 202 17.40 -8.70 -7.12
CA GLY A 202 18.76 -8.70 -7.64
C GLY A 202 19.47 -7.36 -7.46
N ASP A 203 20.21 -6.91 -8.48
CA ASP A 203 21.01 -5.69 -8.39
C ASP A 203 20.31 -4.44 -8.94
N GLU A 204 19.13 -4.62 -9.53
CA GLU A 204 18.34 -3.54 -10.13
C GLU A 204 17.10 -3.25 -9.28
N TYR A 205 16.78 -1.94 -9.12
CA TYR A 205 15.56 -1.49 -8.48
C TYR A 205 14.35 -1.79 -9.37
N THR A 206 13.35 -2.50 -8.84
CA THR A 206 12.22 -3.02 -9.61
C THR A 206 10.89 -2.78 -8.90
N ILE A 207 9.79 -3.17 -9.57
CA ILE A 207 8.44 -3.17 -8.95
C ILE A 207 8.36 -4.08 -7.70
N ALA A 208 9.27 -5.03 -7.52
CA ALA A 208 9.35 -5.83 -6.30
C ALA A 208 9.73 -4.96 -5.09
N ASP A 209 10.71 -4.07 -5.24
CA ASP A 209 11.11 -3.12 -4.20
C ASP A 209 9.98 -2.14 -3.90
N MET A 210 9.36 -1.57 -4.94
CA MET A 210 8.22 -0.65 -4.79
C MET A 210 7.02 -1.29 -4.10
N ALA A 211 6.82 -2.59 -4.30
CA ALA A 211 5.75 -3.33 -3.65
C ALA A 211 6.05 -3.61 -2.17
N ILE A 212 7.29 -4.00 -1.84
CA ILE A 212 7.68 -4.49 -0.52
C ILE A 212 8.03 -3.34 0.43
N TRP A 213 8.66 -2.29 -0.07
CA TRP A 213 9.15 -1.19 0.74
C TRP A 213 8.06 -0.47 1.58
N PRO A 214 6.87 -0.14 1.04
CA PRO A 214 5.84 0.53 1.83
C PRO A 214 5.34 -0.27 3.04
N TRP A 215 5.51 -1.58 3.02
CA TRP A 215 5.21 -2.46 4.14
C TRP A 215 6.45 -2.69 5.02
N PHE A 216 7.40 -3.46 4.56
CA PHE A 216 8.54 -3.93 5.36
C PHE A 216 9.57 -2.83 5.61
N GLY A 217 9.82 -1.96 4.63
CA GLY A 217 10.68 -0.78 4.79
C GLY A 217 10.13 0.18 5.85
N ASN A 218 8.84 0.50 5.79
CA ASN A 218 8.20 1.37 6.78
C ASN A 218 8.18 0.73 8.19
N VAL A 219 7.98 -0.59 8.30
CA VAL A 219 8.02 -1.27 9.61
C VAL A 219 9.40 -1.16 10.25
N VAL A 220 10.48 -1.47 9.52
CA VAL A 220 11.82 -1.47 10.09
C VAL A 220 12.37 -0.07 10.34
N LEU A 221 11.84 0.95 9.65
CA LEU A 221 12.16 2.36 9.88
C LEU A 221 11.24 3.04 10.91
N GLY A 222 10.33 2.31 11.56
CA GLY A 222 9.41 2.85 12.56
C GLY A 222 8.22 3.64 11.99
N GLY A 223 7.98 3.58 10.68
CA GLY A 223 6.95 4.39 10.02
C GLY A 223 5.53 3.85 10.15
N VAL A 224 5.34 2.59 10.60
CA VAL A 224 4.02 1.97 10.81
C VAL A 224 4.02 1.10 12.07
N TYR A 225 2.89 1.09 12.78
CA TYR A 225 2.56 0.28 13.97
C TYR A 225 3.39 0.58 15.21
N ASP A 226 4.39 1.46 15.15
CA ASP A 226 5.33 1.72 16.27
C ASP A 226 5.95 0.42 16.81
N ALA A 227 6.37 -0.46 15.89
CA ALA A 227 6.70 -1.84 16.17
C ALA A 227 8.18 -2.19 15.94
N ALA A 228 9.02 -1.21 15.57
CA ALA A 228 10.40 -1.49 15.20
C ALA A 228 11.22 -2.10 16.38
N GLU A 229 11.05 -1.56 17.57
CA GLU A 229 11.70 -2.10 18.79
C GLU A 229 11.15 -3.48 19.15
N PHE A 230 9.82 -3.64 19.18
CA PHE A 230 9.16 -4.90 19.50
C PHE A 230 9.58 -6.05 18.57
N LEU A 231 9.74 -5.76 17.28
CA LEU A 231 10.19 -6.73 16.29
C LEU A 231 11.72 -6.92 16.28
N ASP A 232 12.47 -6.16 17.08
CA ASP A 232 13.93 -6.13 17.02
C ASP A 232 14.45 -5.82 15.60
N ALA A 233 13.84 -4.79 14.98
CA ALA A 233 14.06 -4.44 13.59
C ALA A 233 15.51 -4.07 13.28
N GLU A 234 16.27 -3.62 14.27
CA GLU A 234 17.70 -3.30 14.12
C GLU A 234 18.57 -4.55 13.87
N SER A 235 18.13 -5.74 14.25
CA SER A 235 18.85 -6.98 13.99
C SER A 235 18.86 -7.38 12.50
N TYR A 236 17.89 -6.95 11.72
CA TYR A 236 17.78 -7.19 10.27
C TYR A 236 18.61 -6.17 9.47
N LYS A 237 19.94 -6.31 9.50
CA LYS A 237 20.89 -5.31 8.98
C LYS A 237 20.75 -5.04 7.48
N HIS A 238 20.44 -6.06 6.71
CA HIS A 238 20.32 -5.94 5.25
C HIS A 238 18.98 -5.32 4.84
N VAL A 239 17.91 -5.64 5.55
CA VAL A 239 16.60 -4.96 5.38
C VAL A 239 16.74 -3.49 5.78
N GLN A 240 17.42 -3.16 6.87
CA GLN A 240 17.68 -1.79 7.31
C GLN A 240 18.45 -0.98 6.26
N ARG A 241 19.53 -1.56 5.69
CA ARG A 241 20.29 -0.93 4.61
C ARG A 241 19.39 -0.61 3.41
N TRP A 242 18.70 -1.62 2.92
CA TRP A 242 17.80 -1.49 1.77
C TRP A 242 16.66 -0.50 2.03
N ALA A 243 16.04 -0.56 3.20
CA ALA A 243 14.94 0.32 3.57
C ALA A 243 15.35 1.80 3.57
N LYS A 244 16.55 2.10 4.10
CA LYS A 244 17.13 3.45 4.08
C LYS A 244 17.46 3.89 2.65
N GLU A 245 18.15 3.04 1.88
CA GLU A 245 18.54 3.36 0.50
C GLU A 245 17.31 3.66 -0.39
N VAL A 246 16.28 2.84 -0.33
CA VAL A 246 15.04 3.06 -1.08
C VAL A 246 14.29 4.29 -0.55
N GLY A 247 14.21 4.46 0.77
CA GLY A 247 13.52 5.60 1.40
C GLY A 247 14.13 6.96 1.06
N GLU A 248 15.43 7.02 0.74
CA GLU A 248 16.11 8.25 0.35
C GLU A 248 15.88 8.66 -1.11
N ARG A 249 15.30 7.81 -1.94
CA ARG A 249 14.99 8.13 -3.34
C ARG A 249 14.00 9.32 -3.41
N PRO A 250 14.27 10.36 -4.21
CA PRO A 250 13.38 11.53 -4.30
C PRO A 250 11.95 11.17 -4.70
N ALA A 251 11.77 10.22 -5.61
CA ALA A 251 10.45 9.75 -6.04
C ALA A 251 9.71 9.01 -4.93
N VAL A 252 10.42 8.23 -4.10
CA VAL A 252 9.83 7.57 -2.93
C VAL A 252 9.36 8.61 -1.91
N LYS A 253 10.19 9.65 -1.64
CA LYS A 253 9.81 10.75 -0.74
C LYS A 253 8.55 11.47 -1.22
N ARG A 254 8.44 11.77 -2.53
CA ARG A 254 7.23 12.37 -3.11
C ARG A 254 6.04 11.41 -3.07
N GLY A 255 6.20 10.18 -3.55
CA GLY A 255 5.10 9.22 -3.60
C GLY A 255 4.49 8.89 -2.24
N ARG A 256 5.26 8.95 -1.16
CA ARG A 256 4.79 8.68 0.21
C ARG A 256 3.80 9.71 0.75
N ILE A 257 3.85 10.95 0.28
CA ILE A 257 2.99 12.02 0.80
C ILE A 257 1.70 12.18 0.01
N VAL A 258 1.60 11.60 -1.20
CA VAL A 258 0.37 11.65 -2.02
C VAL A 258 -0.74 10.83 -1.36
N ASN A 259 -1.93 11.40 -1.29
CA ASN A 259 -3.13 10.89 -0.62
C ASN A 259 -2.93 10.58 0.88
N ARG A 260 -1.89 11.13 1.50
CA ARG A 260 -1.63 10.97 2.92
C ARG A 260 -2.46 11.97 3.72
N THR A 261 -3.10 11.50 4.79
CA THR A 261 -4.03 12.27 5.64
C THR A 261 -3.63 12.29 7.12
N ASN A 262 -2.42 11.85 7.44
CA ASN A 262 -1.91 11.80 8.82
C ASN A 262 -0.41 12.15 8.87
N GLY A 263 0.08 12.41 10.09
CA GLY A 263 1.46 12.83 10.31
C GLY A 263 1.66 14.34 10.13
N PRO A 264 2.90 14.83 9.91
CA PRO A 264 3.18 16.25 9.71
C PRO A 264 2.44 16.84 8.51
N LEU A 265 1.91 18.06 8.64
CA LEU A 265 1.08 18.69 7.60
C LEU A 265 1.84 18.91 6.28
N ASN A 266 3.14 19.20 6.34
CA ASN A 266 4.01 19.34 5.17
C ASN A 266 4.30 18.01 4.46
N GLU A 267 3.89 16.88 5.05
CA GLU A 267 3.96 15.56 4.46
C GLU A 267 2.57 15.01 4.09
N GLN A 268 1.56 15.86 3.97
CA GLN A 268 0.21 15.49 3.57
C GLN A 268 -0.16 16.23 2.28
N LEU A 269 -0.21 15.51 1.17
CA LEU A 269 -0.76 15.97 -0.10
C LEU A 269 -2.02 15.15 -0.39
N HIS A 270 -3.19 15.69 -0.03
CA HIS A 270 -4.45 14.94 -0.10
C HIS A 270 -4.81 14.53 -1.51
N GLU A 271 -4.59 15.41 -2.49
CA GLU A 271 -4.77 15.12 -3.90
C GLU A 271 -3.60 15.66 -4.71
N ARG A 272 -3.23 14.97 -5.79
CA ARG A 272 -2.16 15.37 -6.68
C ARG A 272 -2.68 15.41 -8.13
N HIS A 273 -2.50 16.55 -8.80
CA HIS A 273 -2.94 16.79 -10.17
C HIS A 273 -1.82 17.27 -11.08
N ASP A 274 -0.72 17.75 -10.52
CA ASP A 274 0.54 17.98 -11.22
C ASP A 274 1.72 18.12 -10.24
N ALA A 275 2.94 18.33 -10.80
CA ALA A 275 4.15 18.40 -9.99
C ALA A 275 4.19 19.63 -9.05
N SER A 276 3.47 20.71 -9.37
CA SER A 276 3.45 21.92 -8.54
C SER A 276 2.69 21.74 -7.22
N ASP A 277 1.84 20.70 -7.13
CA ASP A 277 1.08 20.41 -5.92
C ASP A 277 1.97 20.10 -4.70
N PHE A 278 3.14 19.53 -4.93
CA PHE A 278 4.12 19.29 -3.86
C PHE A 278 4.63 20.60 -3.24
N GLU A 279 4.60 21.69 -4.01
CA GLU A 279 5.07 23.01 -3.57
C GLU A 279 3.93 23.90 -3.06
N THR A 280 2.69 23.66 -3.49
CA THR A 280 1.57 24.59 -3.27
C THR A 280 0.38 24.02 -2.51
N ASN A 281 0.17 22.71 -2.51
CA ASN A 281 -1.07 22.08 -2.07
C ASN A 281 -0.90 21.09 -0.89
N THR A 282 0.28 21.04 -0.26
CA THR A 282 0.42 20.32 1.01
C THR A 282 -0.39 21.02 2.11
N GLU A 283 -0.85 20.26 3.11
CA GLU A 283 -1.82 20.76 4.10
C GLU A 283 -1.29 21.92 4.96
N ASP A 284 0.02 22.03 5.18
CA ASP A 284 0.63 23.19 5.85
C ASP A 284 0.47 24.50 5.05
N LYS A 285 0.38 24.41 3.72
CA LYS A 285 0.20 25.56 2.83
C LYS A 285 -1.26 25.91 2.58
N ARG A 286 -2.17 24.92 2.71
CA ARG A 286 -3.62 25.16 2.54
C ARG A 286 -4.29 25.73 3.77
N GLN A 287 -3.66 25.63 4.95
CA GLN A 287 -4.18 26.15 6.23
C GLN A 287 -3.57 27.50 6.61
N GLY A 288 -2.68 28.06 5.75
CA GLY A 288 -2.00 29.35 5.95
C GLY A 288 -2.76 30.56 5.38
#